data_2b4367904e228bb3e6254535e3160f70
#
_entry.id   2b4367904e228bb3e6254535e3160f70
#
_cell.length_a   1.000
_cell.length_b   1.000
_cell.length_c   1.000
_cell.angle_alpha   90.00
_cell.angle_beta   90.00
_cell.angle_gamma   90.00
#
_symmetry.space_group_name_H-M   'P 1'
#
loop_
_entity.id
_entity.type
_entity.pdbx_description
1 polymer ?
#
loop_
_entity_poly.entity_id
_entity_poly.type
_entity_poly.pdbx_seq_one_letter_code
_entity_poly.pdbx_strand_id
1 'polypeptide(L)'
;RQGGAVISEWMKGDNKIVNRWSFLERNRLVSGLADGIIITEAAERSGTLNTASHALNQGRDLFVVPGNITSPLSAGCNNLLKQGAYLVTDANDILNIIAPEKLQKSSSPEAPLSSTPEEAIIIKLISSGIRDGDELQQSSGLSASDFATALTMLEINGAIKPLGANNWTLR
;
A
#
# COMPACT_ATOMS: atom_id res chain seq x y z
N ARG A 1 -29.10 -1.66 3.82
CA ARG A 1 -28.72 -0.93 2.59
C ARG A 1 -27.63 0.07 2.97
N GLN A 2 -26.39 -0.29 2.70
CA GLN A 2 -25.20 0.47 3.13
C GLN A 2 -24.56 1.26 1.97
N GLY A 3 -25.38 1.70 0.98
CA GLY A 3 -24.89 2.54 -0.11
C GLY A 3 -24.19 1.81 -1.27
N GLY A 4 -24.20 0.48 -1.29
CA GLY A 4 -23.67 -0.31 -2.40
C GLY A 4 -24.67 -0.41 -3.58
N ALA A 5 -24.15 -0.74 -4.78
CA ALA A 5 -24.93 -0.96 -5.98
C ALA A 5 -24.51 -2.26 -6.69
N VAL A 6 -25.45 -2.90 -7.35
CA VAL A 6 -25.19 -3.99 -8.29
C VAL A 6 -25.37 -3.44 -9.71
N ILE A 7 -24.34 -3.56 -10.53
CA ILE A 7 -24.32 -3.04 -11.90
C ILE A 7 -24.26 -4.21 -12.86
N SER A 8 -25.08 -4.19 -13.91
CA SER A 8 -25.11 -5.19 -14.96
C SER A 8 -25.44 -4.54 -16.32
N GLU A 9 -24.83 -5.05 -17.37
CA GLU A 9 -25.21 -4.72 -18.76
C GLU A 9 -26.40 -5.57 -19.26
N TRP A 10 -26.74 -6.63 -18.52
CA TRP A 10 -27.83 -7.51 -18.89
C TRP A 10 -29.12 -7.07 -18.20
N MET A 11 -30.18 -6.97 -18.97
CA MET A 11 -31.50 -6.66 -18.44
C MET A 11 -32.13 -7.88 -17.75
N LYS A 12 -33.01 -7.63 -16.78
CA LYS A 12 -33.82 -8.68 -16.18
C LYS A 12 -34.71 -9.31 -17.25
N GLY A 13 -34.51 -10.61 -17.50
CA GLY A 13 -35.22 -11.35 -18.54
C GLY A 13 -34.38 -11.70 -19.77
N ASP A 14 -33.15 -11.21 -19.87
CA ASP A 14 -32.23 -11.69 -20.88
C ASP A 14 -31.90 -13.18 -20.61
N ASN A 15 -32.24 -14.04 -21.55
CA ASN A 15 -31.92 -15.48 -21.47
C ASN A 15 -30.47 -15.78 -21.86
N LYS A 16 -29.53 -14.95 -21.43
CA LYS A 16 -28.09 -15.18 -21.68
C LYS A 16 -27.53 -16.25 -20.77
N ILE A 17 -26.92 -17.26 -21.37
CA ILE A 17 -26.22 -18.31 -20.65
C ILE A 17 -24.87 -17.75 -20.20
N VAL A 18 -24.66 -17.72 -18.87
CA VAL A 18 -23.39 -17.33 -18.29
C VAL A 18 -22.36 -18.43 -18.56
N ASN A 19 -21.26 -18.05 -19.19
CA ASN A 19 -20.14 -18.95 -19.48
C ASN A 19 -18.81 -18.22 -19.16
N ARG A 20 -17.68 -18.91 -19.37
CA ARG A 20 -16.34 -18.33 -19.06
C ARG A 20 -16.06 -17.03 -19.82
N TRP A 21 -16.60 -16.85 -21.00
CA TRP A 21 -16.41 -15.65 -21.81
C TRP A 21 -17.13 -14.44 -21.22
N SER A 22 -18.29 -14.68 -20.60
CA SER A 22 -19.06 -13.63 -19.92
C SER A 22 -18.26 -12.98 -18.78
N PHE A 23 -17.38 -13.72 -18.13
CA PHE A 23 -16.48 -13.16 -17.10
C PHE A 23 -15.40 -12.26 -17.71
N LEU A 24 -14.85 -12.66 -18.86
CA LEU A 24 -13.86 -11.86 -19.58
C LEU A 24 -14.48 -10.59 -20.15
N GLU A 25 -15.69 -10.68 -20.70
CA GLU A 25 -16.44 -9.51 -21.17
C GLU A 25 -16.78 -8.54 -20.05
N ARG A 26 -17.21 -9.05 -18.88
CA ARG A 26 -17.51 -8.25 -17.71
C ARG A 26 -16.29 -7.49 -17.18
N ASN A 27 -15.07 -8.00 -17.34
CA ASN A 27 -13.85 -7.39 -16.82
C ASN A 27 -13.64 -5.95 -17.34
N ARG A 28 -14.13 -5.62 -18.52
CA ARG A 28 -14.12 -4.23 -19.03
C ARG A 28 -14.93 -3.25 -18.18
N LEU A 29 -16.00 -3.73 -17.52
CA LEU A 29 -16.77 -2.91 -16.60
C LEU A 29 -15.99 -2.67 -15.30
N VAL A 30 -15.30 -3.69 -14.82
CA VAL A 30 -14.46 -3.60 -13.62
C VAL A 30 -13.36 -2.56 -13.84
N SER A 31 -12.62 -2.65 -14.94
CA SER A 31 -11.57 -1.69 -15.27
C SER A 31 -12.11 -0.29 -15.58
N GLY A 32 -13.26 -0.19 -16.26
CA GLY A 32 -13.87 1.09 -16.60
C GLY A 32 -14.38 1.90 -15.42
N LEU A 33 -14.81 1.23 -14.35
CA LEU A 33 -15.32 1.84 -13.12
C LEU A 33 -14.21 2.16 -12.09
N ALA A 34 -13.01 1.67 -12.33
CA ALA A 34 -11.87 1.92 -11.44
C ALA A 34 -11.09 3.17 -11.87
N ASP A 35 -10.45 3.84 -10.93
CA ASP A 35 -9.50 4.92 -11.21
C ASP A 35 -8.18 4.35 -11.76
N GLY A 36 -7.79 3.17 -11.32
CA GLY A 36 -6.65 2.40 -11.82
C GLY A 36 -6.77 0.93 -11.43
N ILE A 37 -5.97 0.08 -12.03
CA ILE A 37 -5.96 -1.36 -11.79
C ILE A 37 -4.63 -1.80 -11.19
N ILE A 38 -4.69 -2.54 -10.09
CA ILE A 38 -3.51 -3.13 -9.45
C ILE A 38 -3.49 -4.63 -9.75
N ILE A 39 -2.39 -5.11 -10.33
CA ILE A 39 -2.13 -6.52 -10.55
C ILE A 39 -1.08 -7.00 -9.54
N THR A 40 -1.51 -7.82 -8.60
CA THR A 40 -0.64 -8.35 -7.54
C THR A 40 0.02 -9.66 -7.94
N GLU A 41 -0.68 -10.47 -8.76
CA GLU A 41 -0.21 -11.77 -9.22
C GLU A 41 -0.88 -12.12 -10.55
N ALA A 42 -0.10 -12.58 -11.51
CA ALA A 42 -0.59 -13.08 -12.78
C ALA A 42 0.40 -14.06 -13.41
N ALA A 43 -0.04 -15.27 -13.71
CA ALA A 43 0.69 -16.17 -14.60
C ALA A 43 0.64 -15.66 -16.05
N GLU A 44 1.50 -16.18 -16.94
CA GLU A 44 1.59 -15.78 -18.34
C GLU A 44 0.25 -15.89 -19.10
N ARG A 45 -0.59 -16.85 -18.70
CA ARG A 45 -1.95 -17.06 -19.25
C ARG A 45 -3.00 -16.93 -18.16
N SER A 46 -3.14 -15.73 -17.59
CA SER A 46 -4.12 -15.44 -16.55
C SER A 46 -5.29 -14.62 -17.10
N GLY A 47 -6.51 -14.88 -16.59
CA GLY A 47 -7.67 -14.02 -16.82
C GLY A 47 -7.47 -12.58 -16.32
N THR A 48 -6.57 -12.38 -15.35
CA THR A 48 -6.16 -11.08 -14.84
C THR A 48 -5.56 -10.21 -15.95
N LEU A 49 -4.80 -10.79 -16.89
CA LEU A 49 -4.22 -10.08 -18.03
C LEU A 49 -5.28 -9.52 -18.99
N ASN A 50 -6.45 -10.16 -19.05
CA ASN A 50 -7.59 -9.62 -19.79
C ASN A 50 -8.11 -8.32 -19.15
N THR A 51 -8.19 -8.27 -17.82
CA THR A 51 -8.55 -7.04 -17.11
C THR A 51 -7.50 -5.94 -17.33
N ALA A 52 -6.21 -6.28 -17.29
CA ALA A 52 -5.12 -5.36 -17.58
C ALA A 52 -5.22 -4.79 -19.01
N SER A 53 -5.51 -5.64 -20.00
CA SER A 53 -5.72 -5.22 -21.39
C SER A 53 -6.91 -4.27 -21.53
N HIS A 54 -8.03 -4.53 -20.87
CA HIS A 54 -9.17 -3.61 -20.86
C HIS A 54 -8.81 -2.28 -20.22
N ALA A 55 -8.08 -2.27 -19.09
CA ALA A 55 -7.63 -1.06 -18.43
C ALA A 55 -6.80 -0.17 -19.37
N LEU A 56 -5.80 -0.74 -20.03
CA LEU A 56 -4.95 -0.02 -21.00
C LEU A 56 -5.77 0.54 -22.16
N ASN A 57 -6.69 -0.25 -22.75
CA ASN A 57 -7.55 0.20 -23.84
C ASN A 57 -8.52 1.31 -23.41
N GLN A 58 -8.83 1.43 -22.13
CA GLN A 58 -9.70 2.45 -21.55
C GLN A 58 -8.93 3.66 -21.01
N GLY A 59 -7.60 3.70 -21.18
CA GLY A 59 -6.74 4.77 -20.68
C GLY A 59 -6.66 4.81 -19.16
N ARG A 60 -6.82 3.65 -18.48
CA ARG A 60 -6.67 3.53 -17.03
C ARG A 60 -5.22 3.19 -16.68
N ASP A 61 -4.74 3.75 -15.60
CA ASP A 61 -3.41 3.45 -15.07
C ASP A 61 -3.34 1.99 -14.61
N LEU A 62 -2.25 1.33 -14.98
CA LEU A 62 -1.98 -0.06 -14.65
C LEU A 62 -0.78 -0.15 -13.72
N PHE A 63 -1.03 -0.62 -12.52
CA PHE A 63 -0.08 -0.80 -11.42
C PHE A 63 0.23 -2.27 -11.24
N VAL A 64 1.48 -2.61 -11.04
CA VAL A 64 1.90 -4.01 -10.98
C VAL A 64 2.89 -4.24 -9.85
N VAL A 65 2.56 -5.19 -8.99
CA VAL A 65 3.49 -5.67 -7.95
C VAL A 65 4.49 -6.63 -8.60
N PRO A 66 5.80 -6.38 -8.47
CA PRO A 66 6.83 -7.26 -9.00
C PRO A 66 6.85 -8.59 -8.24
N GLY A 67 7.25 -9.65 -8.92
CA GLY A 67 7.40 -10.95 -8.29
C GLY A 67 8.67 -11.66 -8.69
N ASN A 68 8.95 -12.77 -8.02
CA ASN A 68 10.14 -13.57 -8.27
C ASN A 68 10.19 -14.04 -9.74
N ILE A 69 11.32 -13.83 -10.41
CA ILE A 69 11.52 -14.20 -11.82
C ILE A 69 11.44 -15.70 -12.08
N THR A 70 11.64 -16.53 -11.06
CA THR A 70 11.52 -17.98 -11.13
C THR A 70 10.12 -18.50 -10.85
N SER A 71 9.21 -17.63 -10.40
CA SER A 71 7.81 -17.98 -10.12
C SER A 71 6.95 -17.90 -11.39
N PRO A 72 6.32 -18.99 -11.83
CA PRO A 72 5.39 -18.95 -12.97
C PRO A 72 4.20 -17.98 -12.74
N LEU A 73 3.81 -17.77 -11.47
CA LEU A 73 2.70 -16.89 -11.09
C LEU A 73 3.06 -15.40 -11.18
N SER A 74 4.34 -15.08 -11.26
CA SER A 74 4.82 -13.70 -11.41
C SER A 74 5.15 -13.33 -12.86
N ALA A 75 5.16 -14.30 -13.77
CA ALA A 75 5.59 -14.09 -15.16
C ALA A 75 4.75 -13.02 -15.88
N GLY A 76 3.44 -13.03 -15.69
CA GLY A 76 2.52 -12.03 -16.26
C GLY A 76 2.76 -10.64 -15.70
N CYS A 77 2.93 -10.51 -14.36
CA CYS A 77 3.27 -9.24 -13.71
C CYS A 77 4.58 -8.67 -14.26
N ASN A 78 5.65 -9.49 -14.27
CA ASN A 78 6.96 -9.05 -14.75
C ASN A 78 6.94 -8.67 -16.25
N ASN A 79 6.09 -9.32 -17.05
CA ASN A 79 5.90 -8.94 -18.46
C ASN A 79 5.15 -7.61 -18.62
N LEU A 80 4.13 -7.33 -17.80
CA LEU A 80 3.43 -6.03 -17.79
C LEU A 80 4.38 -4.90 -17.41
N LEU A 81 5.26 -5.11 -16.42
CA LEU A 81 6.29 -4.13 -16.04
C LEU A 81 7.24 -3.82 -17.20
N LYS A 82 7.68 -4.83 -17.96
CA LYS A 82 8.50 -4.63 -19.18
C LYS A 82 7.78 -3.84 -20.27
N GLN A 83 6.46 -3.88 -20.30
CA GLN A 83 5.61 -3.15 -21.23
C GLN A 83 5.30 -1.72 -20.78
N GLY A 84 5.80 -1.31 -19.61
CA GLY A 84 5.68 0.05 -19.11
C GLY A 84 4.55 0.27 -18.09
N ALA A 85 3.99 -0.80 -17.50
CA ALA A 85 3.11 -0.67 -16.36
C ALA A 85 3.85 -0.08 -15.14
N TYR A 86 3.15 0.66 -14.29
CA TYR A 86 3.76 1.26 -13.09
C TYR A 86 4.14 0.19 -12.08
N LEU A 87 5.41 0.22 -11.66
CA LEU A 87 5.91 -0.63 -10.57
C LEU A 87 5.31 -0.18 -9.24
N VAL A 88 4.85 -1.13 -8.43
CA VAL A 88 4.31 -0.87 -7.09
C VAL A 88 5.05 -1.69 -6.06
N THR A 89 5.65 -1.01 -5.10
CA THR A 89 6.29 -1.59 -3.91
C THR A 89 5.60 -1.16 -2.63
N ASP A 90 4.92 -0.01 -2.65
CA ASP A 90 4.09 0.48 -1.55
C ASP A 90 2.87 1.28 -2.07
N ALA A 91 2.02 1.72 -1.13
CA ALA A 91 0.81 2.45 -1.48
C ALA A 91 1.08 3.85 -2.05
N ASN A 92 2.22 4.48 -1.73
CA ASN A 92 2.56 5.82 -2.20
C ASN A 92 2.85 5.81 -3.70
N ASP A 93 3.38 4.71 -4.24
CA ASP A 93 3.59 4.55 -5.68
C ASP A 93 2.28 4.76 -6.47
N ILE A 94 1.16 4.28 -5.91
CA ILE A 94 -0.16 4.43 -6.50
C ILE A 94 -0.71 5.83 -6.27
N LEU A 95 -0.65 6.31 -5.02
CA LEU A 95 -1.22 7.60 -4.63
C LEU A 95 -0.53 8.78 -5.34
N ASN A 96 0.77 8.69 -5.59
CA ASN A 96 1.51 9.70 -6.36
C ASN A 96 0.95 9.92 -7.77
N ILE A 97 0.31 8.90 -8.36
CA ILE A 97 -0.23 8.94 -9.71
C ILE A 97 -1.72 9.26 -9.70
N ILE A 98 -2.51 8.53 -8.89
CA ILE A 98 -3.98 8.66 -8.90
C ILE A 98 -4.47 9.85 -8.07
N ALA A 99 -3.80 10.17 -6.95
CA ALA A 99 -4.29 11.15 -6.00
C ALA A 99 -3.15 11.92 -5.29
N PRO A 100 -2.28 12.62 -6.05
CA PRO A 100 -1.13 13.33 -5.48
C PRO A 100 -1.52 14.37 -4.43
N GLU A 101 -2.72 14.94 -4.52
CA GLU A 101 -3.25 15.89 -3.54
C GLU A 101 -3.53 15.26 -2.18
N LYS A 102 -3.77 13.95 -2.11
CA LYS A 102 -3.97 13.24 -0.83
C LYS A 102 -2.66 13.03 -0.09
N LEU A 103 -1.56 12.83 -0.82
CA LEU A 103 -0.22 12.73 -0.23
C LEU A 103 0.25 14.06 0.34
N GLN A 104 -0.07 15.18 -0.32
CA GLN A 104 0.26 16.50 0.21
C GLN A 104 -0.46 16.81 1.53
N LYS A 105 -1.66 16.27 1.73
CA LYS A 105 -2.40 16.37 3.00
C LYS A 105 -1.90 15.41 4.08
N SER A 106 -1.36 14.26 3.68
CA SER A 106 -0.78 13.27 4.61
C SER A 106 0.70 13.51 4.91
N SER A 107 1.37 14.39 4.17
CA SER A 107 2.74 14.86 4.45
C SER A 107 2.82 15.94 5.54
N SER A 108 1.71 16.35 6.16
CA SER A 108 1.75 16.69 7.58
C SER A 108 2.09 15.40 8.29
N PRO A 109 3.24 15.24 8.93
CA PRO A 109 3.42 14.12 9.84
C PRO A 109 2.31 14.30 10.89
N GLU A 110 1.31 13.44 10.91
CA GLU A 110 0.68 13.11 12.18
C GLU A 110 1.85 12.62 13.03
N ALA A 111 2.36 13.53 13.85
CA ALA A 111 3.35 13.18 14.84
C ALA A 111 2.75 11.98 15.56
N PRO A 112 3.45 10.83 15.62
CA PRO A 112 2.93 9.67 16.32
C PRO A 112 2.46 10.17 17.67
N LEU A 113 1.21 9.84 18.03
CA LEU A 113 0.52 10.36 19.21
C LEU A 113 1.41 10.11 20.43
N SER A 114 2.18 11.12 20.80
CA SER A 114 2.91 11.13 22.06
C SER A 114 1.90 11.52 23.13
N SER A 115 1.70 10.61 24.09
CA SER A 115 0.80 10.87 25.23
C SER A 115 1.48 11.72 26.31
N THR A 116 2.81 11.76 26.31
CA THR A 116 3.63 12.49 27.30
C THR A 116 4.74 13.32 26.63
N PRO A 117 5.26 14.36 27.31
CA PRO A 117 6.38 15.16 26.82
C PRO A 117 7.64 14.32 26.54
N GLU A 118 7.91 13.31 27.38
CA GLU A 118 9.04 12.38 27.26
C GLU A 118 8.96 11.57 25.98
N GLU A 119 7.77 11.05 25.65
CA GLU A 119 7.50 10.33 24.40
C GLU A 119 7.75 11.23 23.17
N ALA A 120 7.33 12.49 23.23
CA ALA A 120 7.53 13.47 22.15
C ALA A 120 9.02 13.73 21.86
N ILE A 121 9.86 13.78 22.91
CA ILE A 121 11.31 13.95 22.77
C ILE A 121 11.91 12.75 22.01
N ILE A 122 11.57 11.53 22.43
CA ILE A 122 12.09 10.30 21.81
C ILE A 122 11.67 10.21 20.33
N ILE A 123 10.39 10.46 20.02
CA ILE A 123 9.88 10.48 18.63
C ILE A 123 10.67 11.48 17.78
N LYS A 124 10.91 12.68 18.30
CA LYS A 124 11.65 13.73 17.59
C LYS A 124 13.10 13.30 17.30
N LEU A 125 13.77 12.65 18.24
CA LEU A 125 15.14 12.15 18.08
C LEU A 125 15.20 11.03 17.04
N ILE A 126 14.26 10.07 17.07
CA ILE A 126 14.17 9.01 16.06
C ILE A 126 13.88 9.62 14.68
N SER A 127 13.00 10.63 14.60
CA SER A 127 12.70 11.34 13.34
C SER A 127 13.92 12.08 12.78
N SER A 128 14.83 12.53 13.63
CA SER A 128 16.08 13.18 13.21
C SER A 128 17.17 12.18 12.75
N GLY A 129 16.88 10.87 12.84
CA GLY A 129 17.76 9.81 12.33
C GLY A 129 18.53 9.06 13.40
N ILE A 130 18.45 9.42 14.68
CA ILE A 130 19.06 8.69 15.79
C ILE A 130 18.26 7.39 15.99
N ARG A 131 18.93 6.25 16.02
CA ARG A 131 18.28 4.94 16.15
C ARG A 131 18.79 4.10 17.29
N ASP A 132 20.04 4.31 17.71
CA ASP A 132 20.67 3.60 18.81
C ASP A 132 20.07 4.02 20.15
N GLY A 133 19.68 3.06 20.98
CA GLY A 133 18.99 3.32 22.26
C GLY A 133 19.83 4.07 23.27
N ASP A 134 21.14 3.85 23.30
CA ASP A 134 22.04 4.52 24.23
C ASP A 134 22.25 5.99 23.79
N GLU A 135 22.37 6.21 22.49
CA GLU A 135 22.44 7.57 21.92
C GLU A 135 21.12 8.32 22.10
N LEU A 136 19.96 7.65 21.93
CA LEU A 136 18.64 8.21 22.20
C LEU A 136 18.50 8.61 23.67
N GLN A 137 18.91 7.75 24.60
CA GLN A 137 18.86 8.06 26.02
C GLN A 137 19.73 9.27 26.36
N GLN A 138 20.96 9.30 25.87
CA GLN A 138 21.88 10.41 26.14
C GLN A 138 21.39 11.73 25.55
N SER A 139 20.88 11.69 24.33
CA SER A 139 20.37 12.88 23.62
C SER A 139 19.04 13.40 24.14
N SER A 140 18.22 12.51 24.76
CA SER A 140 16.94 12.90 25.34
C SER A 140 17.05 13.71 26.62
N GLY A 141 18.16 13.56 27.36
CA GLY A 141 18.33 14.18 28.69
C GLY A 141 17.42 13.62 29.77
N LEU A 142 16.71 12.53 29.50
CA LEU A 142 15.80 11.89 30.45
C LEU A 142 16.56 10.99 31.41
N SER A 143 15.99 10.77 32.61
CA SER A 143 16.50 9.73 33.49
C SER A 143 16.36 8.34 32.82
N ALA A 144 17.21 7.38 33.19
CA ALA A 144 17.12 6.02 32.63
C ALA A 144 15.74 5.37 32.86
N SER A 145 15.09 5.68 34.00
CA SER A 145 13.76 5.18 34.33
C SER A 145 12.68 5.78 33.42
N ASP A 146 12.70 7.12 33.22
CA ASP A 146 11.70 7.81 32.42
C ASP A 146 11.87 7.48 30.93
N PHE A 147 13.12 7.38 30.47
CA PHE A 147 13.42 6.95 29.10
C PHE A 147 12.91 5.54 28.83
N ALA A 148 13.20 4.56 29.71
CA ALA A 148 12.75 3.18 29.53
C ALA A 148 11.21 3.08 29.56
N THR A 149 10.55 3.84 30.43
CA THR A 149 9.09 3.89 30.52
C THR A 149 8.49 4.46 29.23
N ALA A 150 8.97 5.62 28.77
CA ALA A 150 8.47 6.26 27.57
C ALA A 150 8.73 5.41 26.31
N LEU A 151 9.91 4.77 26.20
CA LEU A 151 10.26 3.89 25.09
C LEU A 151 9.32 2.67 25.03
N THR A 152 9.05 2.06 26.20
CA THR A 152 8.12 0.92 26.31
C THR A 152 6.69 1.32 25.94
N MET A 153 6.22 2.48 26.38
CA MET A 153 4.88 2.96 26.03
C MET A 153 4.75 3.26 24.55
N LEU A 154 5.78 3.85 23.92
CA LEU A 154 5.80 4.07 22.47
C LEU A 154 5.78 2.76 21.68
N GLU A 155 6.43 1.70 22.19
CA GLU A 155 6.40 0.37 21.56
C GLU A 155 5.02 -0.27 21.70
N ILE A 156 4.43 -0.24 22.90
CA ILE A 156 3.08 -0.78 23.18
C ILE A 156 2.03 -0.07 22.31
N ASN A 157 2.13 1.26 22.20
CA ASN A 157 1.24 2.07 21.38
C ASN A 157 1.50 1.91 19.87
N GLY A 158 2.56 1.18 19.49
CA GLY A 158 2.91 0.92 18.10
C GLY A 158 3.48 2.13 17.36
N ALA A 159 3.91 3.17 18.07
CA ALA A 159 4.53 4.35 17.49
C ALA A 159 5.97 4.08 17.01
N ILE A 160 6.67 3.18 17.70
CA ILE A 160 8.01 2.72 17.36
C ILE A 160 8.08 1.20 17.27
N LYS A 161 9.12 0.68 16.63
CA LYS A 161 9.42 -0.76 16.58
C LYS A 161 10.92 -1.02 16.76
N PRO A 162 11.31 -2.11 17.45
CA PRO A 162 12.70 -2.50 17.54
C PRO A 162 13.20 -3.05 16.21
N LEU A 163 14.43 -2.69 15.86
CA LEU A 163 15.17 -3.25 14.72
C LEU A 163 16.17 -4.34 15.14
N GLY A 164 16.28 -4.60 16.45
CA GLY A 164 17.31 -5.45 17.05
C GLY A 164 18.57 -4.67 17.44
N ALA A 165 19.45 -5.31 18.24
CA ALA A 165 20.71 -4.73 18.73
C ALA A 165 20.55 -3.31 19.31
N ASN A 166 19.54 -3.10 20.17
CA ASN A 166 19.20 -1.82 20.82
C ASN A 166 18.88 -0.67 19.82
N ASN A 167 18.39 -0.98 18.61
CA ASN A 167 18.02 0.01 17.63
C ASN A 167 16.50 0.11 17.43
N TRP A 168 16.02 1.34 17.18
CA TRP A 168 14.60 1.68 17.11
C TRP A 168 14.28 2.50 15.86
N THR A 169 13.05 2.38 15.35
CA THR A 169 12.54 3.19 14.25
C THR A 169 11.06 3.51 14.44
N LEU A 170 10.60 4.60 13.85
CA LEU A 170 9.17 4.90 13.74
C LEU A 170 8.47 3.82 12.90
N ARG A 171 7.22 3.59 13.21
CA ARG A 171 6.40 2.60 12.47
C ARG A 171 5.73 3.23 11.26
#